data_cfda325df8f63752eacd7013abdef132
#
_entry.id   cfda325df8f63752eacd7013abdef132
#
_cell.length_a   1.000
_cell.length_b   1.000
_cell.length_c   1.000
_cell.angle_alpha   90.00
_cell.angle_beta   90.00
_cell.angle_gamma   90.00
#
_symmetry.space_group_name_H-M   'P 1'
#
loop_
_entity.id
_entity.type
_entity.pdbx_description
1 polymer ?
#
loop_
_entity_poly.entity_id
_entity_poly.type
_entity_poly.pdbx_seq_one_letter_code
_entity_poly.pdbx_strand_id
1 'polypeptide(L)'
;MPANQQRRSPVHIPFVDLTFTSPTPPDTPYPTTIYATQYDPTSDFPRYPLNILSDLNTLMSLGQHELYPNLDVSNAVQLPTSPDYTGNTTYYMFMTKNLPLLEPVRAIPFIGNPIADFIQPDLRVLVDLGYSDWGSGLDYANVPTPATLFPIPNPFVIGTDLVIGAVHGSTALAVDLGLLPASALPNAYPYLPSLDTDLNFFLGQPGVTDISLVTNAIGPVLQRLPAINPG
;
A
#
# COMPACT_ATOMS: atom_id res chain seq x y z
N MET A 1 5.86 12.04 -32.87
CA MET A 1 7.00 12.83 -32.35
C MET A 1 7.13 12.51 -30.91
N PRO A 2 8.27 12.01 -30.41
CA PRO A 2 8.40 11.59 -29.03
C PRO A 2 8.29 12.80 -28.11
N ALA A 3 7.37 12.69 -27.15
CA ALA A 3 7.19 13.65 -26.10
C ALA A 3 8.49 13.81 -25.31
N ASN A 4 8.83 15.04 -25.08
CA ASN A 4 9.98 15.58 -24.39
C ASN A 4 10.21 14.87 -23.05
N GLN A 5 11.12 13.90 -23.03
CA GLN A 5 11.63 13.32 -21.78
C GLN A 5 12.42 14.42 -21.07
N GLN A 6 11.76 15.15 -20.18
CA GLN A 6 12.46 15.99 -19.22
C GLN A 6 13.33 15.08 -18.36
N ARG A 7 14.61 14.97 -18.71
CA ARG A 7 15.63 14.39 -17.82
C ARG A 7 15.61 15.21 -16.54
N ARG A 8 15.02 14.66 -15.50
CA ARG A 8 15.16 15.25 -14.17
C ARG A 8 16.63 15.10 -13.79
N SER A 9 17.22 16.20 -13.34
CA SER A 9 18.57 16.18 -12.79
C SER A 9 18.62 15.21 -11.62
N PRO A 10 19.66 14.40 -11.48
CA PRO A 10 19.81 13.51 -10.33
C PRO A 10 19.75 14.33 -9.04
N VAL A 11 19.01 13.86 -8.05
CA VAL A 11 18.96 14.46 -6.72
C VAL A 11 20.01 13.78 -5.86
N HIS A 12 20.99 14.54 -5.40
CA HIS A 12 22.04 14.06 -4.52
C HIS A 12 21.79 14.50 -3.08
N ILE A 13 21.81 13.54 -2.16
CA ILE A 13 21.72 13.80 -0.71
C ILE A 13 23.12 13.70 -0.12
N PRO A 14 23.78 14.84 0.18
CA PRO A 14 25.21 14.85 0.49
C PRO A 14 25.59 14.17 1.80
N PHE A 15 24.67 14.10 2.78
CA PHE A 15 24.96 13.52 4.11
C PHE A 15 25.05 11.99 4.12
N VAL A 16 24.44 11.33 3.13
CA VAL A 16 24.41 9.88 2.99
C VAL A 16 25.02 9.42 1.68
N ASP A 17 25.59 10.34 0.91
CA ASP A 17 26.17 10.10 -0.43
C ASP A 17 25.22 9.33 -1.38
N LEU A 18 23.92 9.59 -1.24
CA LEU A 18 22.89 8.93 -2.03
C LEU A 18 22.51 9.82 -3.21
N THR A 19 22.56 9.25 -4.41
CA THR A 19 22.13 9.94 -5.64
C THR A 19 20.92 9.21 -6.24
N PHE A 20 19.78 9.87 -6.29
CA PHE A 20 18.63 9.39 -7.05
C PHE A 20 18.82 9.74 -8.51
N THR A 21 18.94 8.73 -9.34
CA THR A 21 18.99 8.87 -10.80
C THR A 21 17.57 8.90 -11.38
N SER A 22 17.47 9.15 -12.68
CA SER A 22 16.19 8.99 -13.38
C SER A 22 15.69 7.55 -13.30
N PRO A 23 14.37 7.32 -13.27
CA PRO A 23 13.83 5.98 -13.29
C PRO A 23 14.30 5.21 -14.54
N THR A 24 14.34 3.89 -14.41
CA THR A 24 14.63 3.02 -15.57
C THR A 24 13.60 3.29 -16.66
N PRO A 25 14.03 3.55 -17.91
CA PRO A 25 13.10 3.77 -19.01
C PRO A 25 12.14 2.59 -19.18
N PRO A 26 10.84 2.84 -19.35
CA PRO A 26 9.86 1.77 -19.52
C PRO A 26 9.93 1.08 -20.90
N ASP A 27 10.63 1.70 -21.84
CA ASP A 27 10.79 1.31 -23.25
C ASP A 27 12.18 0.76 -23.56
N THR A 28 12.75 -0.02 -22.66
CA THR A 28 14.03 -0.67 -22.90
C THR A 28 13.95 -1.60 -24.11
N PRO A 29 15.06 -1.79 -24.88
CA PRO A 29 15.06 -2.66 -26.05
C PRO A 29 15.02 -4.16 -25.67
N TYR A 30 15.12 -4.50 -24.40
CA TYR A 30 15.11 -5.86 -23.88
C TYR A 30 13.91 -6.09 -22.97
N PRO A 31 13.33 -7.31 -22.95
CA PRO A 31 12.37 -7.69 -21.92
C PRO A 31 13.00 -7.47 -20.53
N THR A 32 12.38 -6.62 -19.74
CA THR A 32 12.90 -6.22 -18.43
C THR A 32 11.86 -6.54 -17.36
N THR A 33 12.29 -7.11 -16.25
CA THR A 33 11.43 -7.30 -15.07
C THR A 33 12.01 -6.51 -13.90
N ILE A 34 11.21 -5.65 -13.31
CA ILE A 34 11.58 -4.83 -12.15
C ILE A 34 10.81 -5.34 -10.94
N TYR A 35 11.53 -5.61 -9.87
CA TYR A 35 10.97 -5.98 -8.58
C TYR A 35 11.24 -4.87 -7.57
N ALA A 36 10.22 -4.51 -6.81
CA ALA A 36 10.29 -3.59 -5.68
C ALA A 36 9.74 -4.27 -4.42
N THR A 37 10.12 -3.80 -3.25
CA THR A 37 9.50 -4.17 -1.98
C THR A 37 8.75 -2.97 -1.45
N GLN A 38 7.51 -3.16 -1.05
CA GLN A 38 6.67 -2.11 -0.47
C GLN A 38 7.36 -1.48 0.74
N TYR A 39 7.38 -0.16 0.79
CA TYR A 39 8.02 0.68 1.80
C TYR A 39 9.56 0.67 1.80
N ASP A 40 10.23 -0.04 0.90
CA ASP A 40 11.69 0.00 0.79
C ASP A 40 12.17 1.40 0.39
N PRO A 41 13.01 2.07 1.20
CA PRO A 41 13.44 3.45 0.94
C PRO A 41 14.18 3.67 -0.37
N THR A 42 14.68 2.60 -1.00
CA THR A 42 15.42 2.68 -2.26
C THR A 42 14.57 2.44 -3.49
N SER A 43 13.48 1.70 -3.35
CA SER A 43 12.60 1.33 -4.47
C SER A 43 11.18 1.86 -4.35
N ASP A 44 10.71 2.16 -3.14
CA ASP A 44 9.36 2.62 -2.83
C ASP A 44 9.41 3.70 -1.72
N PHE A 45 9.95 4.87 -2.07
CA PHE A 45 10.08 5.99 -1.15
C PHE A 45 8.79 6.84 -1.10
N PRO A 46 8.39 7.36 0.07
CA PRO A 46 7.20 8.21 0.18
C PRO A 46 7.22 9.39 -0.79
N ARG A 47 6.11 9.58 -1.46
CA ARG A 47 5.89 10.65 -2.42
C ARG A 47 5.67 12.01 -1.76
N TYR A 48 5.14 11.99 -0.54
CA TYR A 48 4.74 13.19 0.22
C TYR A 48 5.61 13.33 1.47
N PRO A 49 6.73 14.08 1.40
CA PRO A 49 7.76 14.13 2.44
C PRO A 49 7.32 14.81 3.74
N LEU A 50 6.11 15.33 3.82
CA LEU A 50 5.54 15.88 5.05
C LEU A 50 4.63 14.87 5.79
N ASN A 51 4.45 13.68 5.25
CA ASN A 51 3.81 12.59 5.98
C ASN A 51 4.84 11.86 6.86
N ILE A 52 4.99 12.33 8.08
CA ILE A 52 5.96 11.80 9.05
C ILE A 52 5.74 10.29 9.32
N LEU A 53 4.49 9.80 9.28
CA LEU A 53 4.22 8.37 9.50
C LEU A 53 4.79 7.52 8.37
N SER A 54 4.66 7.96 7.12
CA SER A 54 5.24 7.28 5.97
C SER A 54 6.75 7.30 6.01
N ASP A 55 7.34 8.47 6.34
CA ASP A 55 8.79 8.62 6.44
C ASP A 55 9.38 7.72 7.53
N LEU A 56 8.75 7.68 8.71
CA LEU A 56 9.18 6.80 9.80
C LEU A 56 9.02 5.32 9.41
N ASN A 57 7.91 4.95 8.76
CA ASN A 57 7.69 3.59 8.30
C ASN A 57 8.77 3.14 7.31
N THR A 58 9.10 4.02 6.35
CA THR A 58 10.18 3.79 5.37
C THR A 58 11.54 3.71 6.04
N LEU A 59 11.83 4.58 7.00
CA LEU A 59 13.08 4.53 7.74
C LEU A 59 13.24 3.23 8.51
N MET A 60 12.15 2.71 9.08
CA MET A 60 12.16 1.43 9.80
C MET A 60 12.22 0.21 8.87
N SER A 61 11.99 0.38 7.58
CA SER A 61 12.10 -0.68 6.57
C SER A 61 13.50 -0.78 5.92
N LEU A 62 14.48 0.00 6.35
CA LEU A 62 15.85 0.01 5.76
C LEU A 62 16.47 -1.38 5.59
N GLY A 63 16.22 -2.30 6.53
CA GLY A 63 16.71 -3.68 6.45
C GLY A 63 16.03 -4.53 5.37
N GLN A 64 14.90 -4.11 4.83
CA GLN A 64 14.17 -4.91 3.83
C GLN A 64 14.91 -4.93 2.47
N HIS A 65 15.65 -3.88 2.16
CA HIS A 65 16.44 -3.84 0.92
C HIS A 65 17.48 -4.97 0.83
N GLU A 66 18.02 -5.40 1.95
CA GLU A 66 19.01 -6.49 2.00
C GLU A 66 18.38 -7.88 1.77
N LEU A 67 17.05 -7.98 1.83
CA LEU A 67 16.34 -9.26 1.70
C LEU A 67 16.11 -9.69 0.25
N TYR A 68 16.29 -8.82 -0.74
CA TYR A 68 16.00 -9.11 -2.16
C TYR A 68 16.59 -10.43 -2.68
N PRO A 69 17.84 -10.81 -2.36
CA PRO A 69 18.41 -12.06 -2.84
C PRO A 69 17.68 -13.32 -2.33
N ASN A 70 16.90 -13.18 -1.25
CA ASN A 70 16.22 -14.29 -0.59
C ASN A 70 14.70 -14.28 -0.83
N LEU A 71 14.17 -13.29 -1.59
CA LEU A 71 12.74 -13.20 -1.86
C LEU A 71 12.32 -14.22 -2.91
N ASP A 72 11.23 -14.93 -2.65
CA ASP A 72 10.63 -15.82 -3.63
C ASP A 72 9.77 -15.00 -4.60
N VAL A 73 10.23 -14.90 -5.84
CA VAL A 73 9.58 -14.14 -6.91
C VAL A 73 8.15 -14.59 -7.20
N SER A 74 7.77 -15.81 -6.82
CA SER A 74 6.39 -16.28 -6.97
C SER A 74 5.39 -15.56 -6.07
N ASN A 75 5.88 -14.90 -5.01
CA ASN A 75 5.07 -14.11 -4.09
C ASN A 75 4.95 -12.63 -4.50
N ALA A 76 5.64 -12.23 -5.56
CA ALA A 76 5.57 -10.86 -6.05
C ALA A 76 4.26 -10.64 -6.82
N VAL A 77 3.62 -9.51 -6.57
CA VAL A 77 2.37 -9.12 -7.22
C VAL A 77 2.69 -8.20 -8.39
N GLN A 78 2.13 -8.51 -9.56
CA GLN A 78 2.33 -7.68 -10.75
C GLN A 78 1.61 -6.34 -10.59
N LEU A 79 2.34 -5.25 -10.78
CA LEU A 79 1.80 -3.91 -10.76
C LEU A 79 1.12 -3.55 -12.09
N PRO A 80 0.06 -2.74 -12.06
CA PRO A 80 -0.60 -2.29 -13.26
C PRO A 80 0.26 -1.34 -14.08
N THR A 81 0.09 -1.40 -15.40
CA THR A 81 0.65 -0.42 -16.33
C THR A 81 -0.48 0.34 -17.03
N SER A 82 -0.19 1.56 -17.52
CA SER A 82 -1.19 2.38 -18.22
C SER A 82 -1.79 1.63 -19.43
N PRO A 83 -3.06 1.90 -19.79
CA PRO A 83 -3.73 1.19 -20.87
C PRO A 83 -3.02 1.26 -22.24
N ASP A 84 -2.27 2.32 -22.46
CA ASP A 84 -1.53 2.60 -23.70
C ASP A 84 -0.07 2.12 -23.63
N TYR A 85 0.30 1.42 -22.54
CA TYR A 85 1.67 0.97 -22.37
C TYR A 85 2.01 -0.15 -23.35
N THR A 86 3.04 0.11 -24.16
CA THR A 86 3.57 -0.83 -25.16
C THR A 86 5.03 -1.20 -24.94
N GLY A 87 5.57 -0.84 -23.78
CA GLY A 87 6.97 -1.12 -23.43
C GLY A 87 7.23 -2.59 -23.07
N ASN A 88 8.50 -2.92 -22.92
CA ASN A 88 8.97 -4.29 -22.64
C ASN A 88 9.28 -4.54 -21.16
N THR A 89 8.87 -3.63 -20.27
CA THR A 89 9.14 -3.76 -18.84
C THR A 89 7.89 -4.24 -18.10
N THR A 90 8.04 -5.25 -17.27
CA THR A 90 7.02 -5.74 -16.33
C THR A 90 7.44 -5.39 -14.91
N TYR A 91 6.51 -4.92 -14.11
CA TYR A 91 6.75 -4.43 -12.76
C TYR A 91 6.08 -5.35 -11.73
N TYR A 92 6.78 -5.66 -10.68
CA TYR A 92 6.30 -6.47 -9.57
C TYR A 92 6.66 -5.84 -8.24
N MET A 93 5.81 -6.06 -7.22
CA MET A 93 6.04 -5.62 -5.86
C MET A 93 5.88 -6.79 -4.89
N PHE A 94 6.80 -6.90 -3.96
CA PHE A 94 6.65 -7.74 -2.78
C PHE A 94 5.90 -6.93 -1.71
N MET A 95 4.70 -7.38 -1.40
CA MET A 95 3.86 -6.70 -0.42
C MET A 95 4.36 -6.93 1.00
N THR A 96 4.43 -5.87 1.79
CA THR A 96 4.86 -5.93 3.19
C THR A 96 3.67 -6.22 4.09
N LYS A 97 3.65 -7.42 4.67
CA LYS A 97 2.57 -7.90 5.53
C LYS A 97 2.38 -7.02 6.76
N ASN A 98 3.45 -6.82 7.51
CA ASN A 98 3.44 -6.02 8.73
C ASN A 98 4.03 -4.64 8.44
N LEU A 99 3.42 -3.59 8.96
CA LEU A 99 4.01 -2.26 8.89
C LEU A 99 5.33 -2.23 9.65
N PRO A 100 6.46 -1.88 9.03
CA PRO A 100 7.75 -1.72 9.72
C PRO A 100 7.68 -0.81 10.94
N LEU A 101 6.85 0.22 10.88
CA LEU A 101 6.60 1.15 11.99
C LEU A 101 6.08 0.45 13.26
N LEU A 102 5.42 -0.70 13.14
CA LEU A 102 4.87 -1.46 14.27
C LEU A 102 5.79 -2.57 14.78
N GLU A 103 6.94 -2.81 14.15
CA GLU A 103 7.88 -3.85 14.62
C GLU A 103 8.33 -3.65 16.08
N PRO A 104 8.61 -2.44 16.58
CA PRO A 104 8.91 -2.25 18.01
C PRO A 104 7.75 -2.62 18.94
N VAL A 105 6.50 -2.39 18.49
CA VAL A 105 5.32 -2.78 19.25
C VAL A 105 5.21 -4.31 19.27
N ARG A 106 5.38 -4.96 18.11
CA ARG A 106 5.34 -6.43 17.98
C ARG A 106 6.40 -7.14 18.83
N ALA A 107 7.53 -6.47 19.07
CA ALA A 107 8.59 -6.98 19.92
C ALA A 107 8.22 -7.06 21.42
N ILE A 108 7.09 -6.46 21.84
CA ILE A 108 6.61 -6.54 23.22
C ILE A 108 6.01 -7.93 23.48
N PRO A 109 6.55 -8.72 24.42
CA PRO A 109 6.04 -10.07 24.69
C PRO A 109 4.55 -10.07 25.06
N PHE A 110 3.84 -11.08 24.58
CA PHE A 110 2.44 -11.41 24.87
C PHE A 110 1.39 -10.43 24.33
N ILE A 111 1.61 -9.12 24.45
CA ILE A 111 0.61 -8.11 24.09
C ILE A 111 0.95 -7.37 22.78
N GLY A 112 2.19 -7.48 22.29
CA GLY A 112 2.67 -6.70 21.17
C GLY A 112 1.92 -7.01 19.87
N ASN A 113 1.77 -8.28 19.51
CA ASN A 113 1.03 -8.66 18.31
C ASN A 113 -0.45 -8.26 18.38
N PRO A 114 -1.22 -8.55 19.43
CA PRO A 114 -2.60 -8.10 19.52
C PRO A 114 -2.79 -6.60 19.38
N ILE A 115 -1.90 -5.80 20.01
CA ILE A 115 -1.95 -4.34 19.89
C ILE A 115 -1.60 -3.90 18.48
N ALA A 116 -0.53 -4.46 17.90
CA ALA A 116 -0.10 -4.12 16.56
C ALA A 116 -1.16 -4.49 15.51
N ASP A 117 -1.76 -5.68 15.62
CA ASP A 117 -2.79 -6.15 14.69
C ASP A 117 -4.10 -5.37 14.81
N PHE A 118 -4.41 -4.86 16.00
CA PHE A 118 -5.53 -3.94 16.19
C PHE A 118 -5.30 -2.58 15.51
N ILE A 119 -4.08 -2.03 15.64
CA ILE A 119 -3.77 -0.68 15.15
C ILE A 119 -3.41 -0.68 13.66
N GLN A 120 -2.79 -1.74 13.17
CA GLN A 120 -2.17 -1.79 11.84
C GLN A 120 -3.10 -1.39 10.70
N PRO A 121 -4.38 -1.82 10.63
CA PRO A 121 -5.22 -1.47 9.50
C PRO A 121 -5.43 0.03 9.34
N ASP A 122 -5.75 0.76 10.41
CA ASP A 122 -5.92 2.21 10.37
C ASP A 122 -4.59 2.94 10.16
N LEU A 123 -3.53 2.45 10.81
CA LEU A 123 -2.21 3.03 10.65
C LEU A 123 -1.69 2.85 9.21
N ARG A 124 -2.02 1.73 8.55
CA ARG A 124 -1.69 1.51 7.14
C ARG A 124 -2.33 2.57 6.25
N VAL A 125 -3.59 2.90 6.47
CA VAL A 125 -4.26 4.01 5.76
C VAL A 125 -3.45 5.30 5.89
N LEU A 126 -3.03 5.66 7.10
CA LEU A 126 -2.28 6.89 7.36
C LEU A 126 -0.85 6.87 6.78
N VAL A 127 -0.21 5.71 6.78
CA VAL A 127 1.12 5.51 6.16
C VAL A 127 0.99 5.59 4.64
N ASP A 128 0.03 4.91 4.05
CA ASP A 128 -0.15 4.86 2.60
C ASP A 128 -0.55 6.22 2.01
N LEU A 129 -1.10 7.14 2.83
CA LEU A 129 -1.25 8.55 2.47
C LEU A 129 0.05 9.22 2.01
N GLY A 130 1.20 8.69 2.37
CA GLY A 130 2.49 9.19 1.92
C GLY A 130 2.95 8.66 0.57
N TYR A 131 2.32 7.60 0.07
CA TYR A 131 2.75 6.90 -1.15
C TYR A 131 1.79 7.11 -2.32
N SER A 132 0.51 7.25 -2.08
CA SER A 132 -0.54 7.18 -3.08
C SER A 132 -0.92 8.52 -3.73
N ASP A 133 -1.41 8.46 -4.97
CA ASP A 133 -1.91 9.61 -5.74
C ASP A 133 -3.44 9.72 -5.69
N TRP A 134 -3.90 10.22 -4.62
CA TRP A 134 -5.28 10.29 -4.13
C TRP A 134 -6.35 10.93 -5.02
N GLY A 135 -6.12 11.30 -6.21
CA GLY A 135 -7.15 12.07 -6.89
C GLY A 135 -7.24 11.85 -8.39
N SER A 136 -6.28 11.17 -8.96
CA SER A 136 -6.13 11.11 -10.42
C SER A 136 -6.35 9.73 -11.05
N GLY A 137 -6.75 8.75 -10.28
CA GLY A 137 -6.88 7.37 -10.76
C GLY A 137 -5.69 6.49 -10.38
N LEU A 138 -5.51 5.40 -11.09
CA LEU A 138 -4.48 4.39 -10.80
C LEU A 138 -3.07 4.97 -10.94
N ASP A 139 -2.20 4.72 -9.95
CA ASP A 139 -0.76 4.90 -10.13
C ASP A 139 -0.24 3.74 -10.98
N TYR A 140 0.19 4.05 -12.17
CA TYR A 140 0.75 3.05 -13.06
C TYR A 140 2.26 2.94 -12.87
N ALA A 141 2.77 1.72 -12.76
CA ALA A 141 4.18 1.46 -12.51
C ALA A 141 5.12 2.00 -13.61
N ASN A 142 4.61 2.17 -14.83
CA ASN A 142 5.36 2.74 -15.96
C ASN A 142 5.29 4.28 -16.03
N VAL A 143 4.50 4.93 -15.18
CA VAL A 143 4.31 6.38 -15.21
C VAL A 143 5.02 7.02 -14.01
N PRO A 144 6.00 7.90 -14.23
CA PRO A 144 6.67 8.58 -13.13
C PRO A 144 5.70 9.49 -12.37
N THR A 145 5.62 9.30 -11.08
CA THR A 145 4.81 10.14 -10.18
C THR A 145 5.68 11.23 -9.55
N PRO A 146 5.36 12.52 -9.74
CA PRO A 146 6.13 13.60 -9.14
C PRO A 146 5.90 13.69 -7.64
N ALA A 147 6.98 13.87 -6.86
CA ALA A 147 6.85 14.22 -5.45
C ALA A 147 6.18 15.60 -5.30
N THR A 148 5.29 15.72 -4.33
CA THR A 148 4.65 16.97 -3.93
C THR A 148 4.65 17.08 -2.41
N LEU A 149 4.38 18.28 -1.86
CA LEU A 149 4.48 18.48 -0.41
C LEU A 149 3.32 17.82 0.35
N PHE A 150 2.12 17.85 -0.21
CA PHE A 150 0.91 17.34 0.44
C PHE A 150 0.08 16.52 -0.55
N PRO A 151 -0.50 15.40 -0.11
CA PRO A 151 -1.55 14.75 -0.87
C PRO A 151 -2.79 15.64 -0.91
N ILE A 152 -3.60 15.48 -1.95
CA ILE A 152 -4.97 16.02 -2.00
C ILE A 152 -5.91 14.81 -1.92
N PRO A 153 -6.12 14.24 -0.73
CA PRO A 153 -6.86 13.01 -0.58
C PRO A 153 -8.36 13.24 -0.74
N ASN A 154 -9.04 12.23 -1.26
CA ASN A 154 -10.49 12.18 -1.21
C ASN A 154 -10.94 11.82 0.23
N PRO A 155 -11.58 12.71 0.99
CA PRO A 155 -11.94 12.46 2.38
C PRO A 155 -12.95 11.32 2.55
N PHE A 156 -13.75 11.03 1.52
CA PHE A 156 -14.69 9.91 1.56
C PHE A 156 -13.96 8.56 1.44
N VAL A 157 -12.93 8.48 0.61
CA VAL A 157 -12.09 7.28 0.50
C VAL A 157 -11.40 7.02 1.82
N ILE A 158 -10.69 8.02 2.36
CA ILE A 158 -10.00 7.88 3.65
C ILE A 158 -10.99 7.49 4.76
N GLY A 159 -12.12 8.19 4.86
CA GLY A 159 -13.11 7.89 5.90
C GLY A 159 -13.65 6.46 5.79
N THR A 160 -13.86 5.97 4.57
CA THR A 160 -14.28 4.59 4.32
C THR A 160 -13.21 3.61 4.74
N ASP A 161 -11.96 3.84 4.34
CA ASP A 161 -10.85 2.94 4.64
C ASP A 161 -10.54 2.89 6.13
N LEU A 162 -10.66 4.01 6.86
CA LEU A 162 -10.55 4.00 8.32
C LEU A 162 -11.69 3.21 8.98
N VAL A 163 -12.91 3.27 8.47
CA VAL A 163 -14.00 2.42 8.98
C VAL A 163 -13.73 0.94 8.72
N ILE A 164 -13.26 0.60 7.53
CA ILE A 164 -12.82 -0.76 7.19
C ILE A 164 -11.67 -1.19 8.09
N GLY A 165 -10.70 -0.31 8.29
CA GLY A 165 -9.54 -0.54 9.15
C GLY A 165 -9.93 -0.83 10.60
N ALA A 166 -10.84 -0.04 11.17
CA ALA A 166 -11.34 -0.26 12.52
C ALA A 166 -12.04 -1.63 12.66
N VAL A 167 -12.81 -2.05 11.66
CA VAL A 167 -13.45 -3.39 11.63
C VAL A 167 -12.39 -4.49 11.55
N HIS A 168 -11.41 -4.35 10.65
CA HIS A 168 -10.33 -5.33 10.47
C HIS A 168 -9.47 -5.44 11.75
N GLY A 169 -9.07 -4.32 12.34
CA GLY A 169 -8.28 -4.30 13.56
C GLY A 169 -9.01 -4.92 14.75
N SER A 170 -10.29 -4.60 14.91
CA SER A 170 -11.13 -5.21 15.96
C SER A 170 -11.28 -6.71 15.75
N THR A 171 -11.44 -7.16 14.51
CA THR A 171 -11.52 -8.58 14.17
C THR A 171 -10.20 -9.29 14.43
N ALA A 172 -9.07 -8.68 14.04
CA ALA A 172 -7.74 -9.22 14.29
C ALA A 172 -7.46 -9.38 15.80
N LEU A 173 -7.74 -8.35 16.58
CA LEU A 173 -7.64 -8.41 18.04
C LEU A 173 -8.49 -9.56 18.62
N ALA A 174 -9.73 -9.72 18.15
CA ALA A 174 -10.59 -10.80 18.63
C ALA A 174 -10.06 -12.20 18.24
N VAL A 175 -9.42 -12.33 17.09
CA VAL A 175 -8.73 -13.56 16.66
C VAL A 175 -7.51 -13.82 17.54
N ASP A 176 -6.69 -12.83 17.82
CA ASP A 176 -5.49 -12.95 18.66
C ASP A 176 -5.83 -13.34 20.12
N LEU A 177 -6.96 -12.86 20.59
CA LEU A 177 -7.49 -13.22 21.92
C LEU A 177 -8.22 -14.56 21.93
N GLY A 178 -8.31 -15.26 20.80
CA GLY A 178 -9.00 -16.54 20.68
C GLY A 178 -10.54 -16.45 20.75
N LEU A 179 -11.10 -15.26 20.61
CA LEU A 179 -12.56 -15.02 20.63
C LEU A 179 -13.21 -15.32 19.28
N LEU A 180 -12.43 -15.21 18.18
CA LEU A 180 -12.85 -15.51 16.82
C LEU A 180 -11.85 -16.46 16.14
N PRO A 181 -12.31 -17.30 15.20
CA PRO A 181 -11.40 -18.11 14.39
C PRO A 181 -10.65 -17.24 13.38
N ALA A 182 -9.45 -17.67 12.96
CA ALA A 182 -8.66 -16.97 11.94
C ALA A 182 -9.41 -16.76 10.62
N SER A 183 -10.36 -17.62 10.29
CA SER A 183 -11.24 -17.47 9.12
C SER A 183 -12.21 -16.27 9.19
N ALA A 184 -12.29 -15.60 10.33
CA ALA A 184 -13.07 -14.37 10.46
C ALA A 184 -12.36 -13.16 9.83
N LEU A 185 -11.04 -13.24 9.61
CA LEU A 185 -10.29 -12.19 8.93
C LEU A 185 -10.63 -12.18 7.44
N PRO A 186 -10.73 -11.00 6.81
CA PRO A 186 -10.87 -10.88 5.37
C PRO A 186 -9.70 -11.52 4.61
N ASN A 187 -9.95 -12.09 3.42
CA ASN A 187 -8.90 -12.73 2.62
C ASN A 187 -7.74 -11.80 2.28
N ALA A 188 -8.00 -10.51 2.15
CA ALA A 188 -6.99 -9.50 1.84
C ALA A 188 -6.26 -8.97 3.08
N TYR A 189 -6.69 -9.34 4.30
CA TYR A 189 -5.99 -8.97 5.52
C TYR A 189 -4.58 -9.60 5.53
N PRO A 190 -3.49 -8.92 5.96
CA PRO A 190 -3.46 -7.57 6.57
C PRO A 190 -3.18 -6.42 5.57
N TYR A 191 -3.23 -6.63 4.28
CA TYR A 191 -2.86 -5.64 3.27
C TYR A 191 -3.91 -4.55 3.06
N LEU A 192 -5.17 -4.82 3.38
CA LEU A 192 -6.25 -3.85 3.36
C LEU A 192 -6.56 -3.35 4.79
N PRO A 193 -7.12 -2.14 4.92
CA PRO A 193 -7.29 -1.14 3.88
C PRO A 193 -5.95 -0.56 3.45
N SER A 194 -5.75 -0.43 2.17
CA SER A 194 -4.59 0.22 1.60
C SER A 194 -5.09 1.25 0.61
N LEU A 195 -4.54 2.44 0.74
CA LEU A 195 -4.80 3.51 -0.20
C LEU A 195 -3.89 3.43 -1.42
N ASP A 196 -3.04 2.42 -1.47
CA ASP A 196 -2.34 2.07 -2.69
C ASP A 196 -3.41 1.81 -3.75
N THR A 197 -3.44 2.61 -4.60
CA THR A 197 -4.10 3.06 -5.77
C THR A 197 -4.93 2.09 -6.51
N ASP A 198 -4.77 0.86 -6.24
CA ASP A 198 -5.59 -0.12 -6.89
C ASP A 198 -6.10 -1.14 -5.89
N LEU A 199 -7.24 -0.83 -5.29
CA LEU A 199 -8.00 -1.86 -4.62
C LEU A 199 -8.30 -3.03 -5.58
N ASN A 200 -8.30 -2.78 -6.88
CA ASN A 200 -8.32 -3.82 -7.91
C ASN A 200 -7.07 -4.68 -7.90
N PHE A 201 -5.93 -4.11 -7.55
CA PHE A 201 -4.67 -4.82 -7.39
C PHE A 201 -4.77 -5.91 -6.32
N PHE A 202 -5.34 -5.64 -5.16
CA PHE A 202 -5.54 -6.63 -4.10
C PHE A 202 -6.65 -7.63 -4.39
N LEU A 203 -7.65 -7.23 -5.13
CA LEU A 203 -8.81 -8.08 -5.40
C LEU A 203 -8.72 -8.82 -6.72
N GLY A 204 -7.72 -8.52 -7.56
CA GLY A 204 -7.53 -9.17 -8.87
C GLY A 204 -8.73 -9.04 -9.81
N GLN A 205 -9.62 -8.05 -9.56
CA GLN A 205 -10.87 -7.89 -10.28
C GLN A 205 -10.92 -6.52 -10.95
N PRO A 206 -10.94 -6.42 -12.27
CA PRO A 206 -11.21 -5.17 -12.95
C PRO A 206 -12.64 -4.72 -12.61
N GLY A 207 -12.78 -3.49 -12.09
CA GLY A 207 -14.08 -2.85 -11.87
C GLY A 207 -14.62 -2.86 -10.44
N VAL A 208 -13.80 -3.16 -9.44
CA VAL A 208 -14.18 -2.90 -8.04
C VAL A 208 -14.17 -1.38 -7.84
N THR A 209 -15.33 -0.80 -7.61
CA THR A 209 -15.47 0.62 -7.27
C THR A 209 -15.44 0.80 -5.76
N ASP A 210 -15.06 2.00 -5.28
CA ASP A 210 -15.10 2.34 -3.85
C ASP A 210 -16.48 2.02 -3.23
N ILE A 211 -17.55 2.16 -4.02
CA ILE A 211 -18.91 1.80 -3.61
C ILE A 211 -19.06 0.30 -3.37
N SER A 212 -18.44 -0.56 -4.18
CA SER A 212 -18.53 -2.01 -3.99
C SER A 212 -17.76 -2.48 -2.76
N LEU A 213 -16.67 -1.79 -2.41
CA LEU A 213 -15.94 -2.06 -1.18
C LEU A 213 -16.74 -1.66 0.06
N VAL A 214 -17.35 -0.47 0.04
CA VAL A 214 -18.24 -0.02 1.12
C VAL A 214 -19.38 -1.00 1.30
N THR A 215 -20.05 -1.40 0.22
CA THR A 215 -21.18 -2.35 0.28
C THR A 215 -20.73 -3.73 0.76
N ASN A 216 -19.54 -4.19 0.37
CA ASN A 216 -19.02 -5.48 0.83
C ASN A 216 -18.54 -5.44 2.29
N ALA A 217 -17.99 -4.32 2.75
CA ALA A 217 -17.58 -4.14 4.14
C ALA A 217 -18.79 -3.91 5.09
N ILE A 218 -19.78 -3.12 4.65
CA ILE A 218 -20.96 -2.76 5.46
C ILE A 218 -22.08 -3.80 5.27
N GLY A 219 -22.17 -4.47 4.13
CA GLY A 219 -23.23 -5.43 3.82
C GLY A 219 -23.46 -6.48 4.91
N PRO A 220 -22.43 -7.17 5.41
CA PRO A 220 -22.59 -8.13 6.52
C PRO A 220 -23.05 -7.49 7.84
N VAL A 221 -22.67 -6.23 8.08
CA VAL A 221 -23.09 -5.48 9.27
C VAL A 221 -24.54 -5.07 9.15
N LEU A 222 -24.95 -4.55 8.00
CA LEU A 222 -26.33 -4.14 7.73
C LEU A 222 -27.30 -5.32 7.74
N GLN A 223 -26.88 -6.50 7.29
CA GLN A 223 -27.70 -7.72 7.32
C GLN A 223 -27.93 -8.25 8.75
N ARG A 224 -27.12 -7.85 9.72
CA ARG A 224 -27.25 -8.21 11.14
C ARG A 224 -28.05 -7.21 11.96
N LEU A 225 -28.37 -6.05 11.39
CA LEU A 225 -29.24 -5.10 12.06
C LEU A 225 -30.69 -5.64 12.01
N PRO A 226 -31.41 -5.67 13.15
CA PRO A 226 -32.83 -6.04 13.15
C PRO A 226 -33.59 -5.11 12.22
N ALA A 227 -34.43 -5.67 11.35
CA ALA A 227 -35.27 -4.89 10.47
C ALA A 227 -36.09 -3.91 11.33
N ILE A 228 -35.84 -2.62 11.14
CA ILE A 228 -36.69 -1.57 11.73
C ILE A 228 -38.00 -1.67 11.00
N ASN A 229 -38.95 -2.32 11.62
CA ASN A 229 -40.32 -2.39 11.13
C ASN A 229 -40.96 -0.99 11.38
N PRO A 230 -41.24 -0.19 10.35
CA PRO A 230 -42.04 1.01 10.54
C PRO A 230 -43.49 0.56 10.80
N GLY A 231 -43.88 0.60 12.07
CA GLY A 231 -45.29 0.44 12.46
C GLY A 231 -46.18 1.60 12.00
#